data_27599827d808492ffd9ce6d748170e83
#
_entry.id   27599827d808492ffd9ce6d748170e83
#
_cell.length_a   1.000
_cell.length_b   1.000
_cell.length_c   1.000
_cell.angle_alpha   90.00
_cell.angle_beta   90.00
_cell.angle_gamma   90.00
#
_symmetry.space_group_name_H-M   'P 1'
#
loop_
_entity.id
_entity.type
_entity.pdbx_description
1 polymer ?
#
loop_
_entity_poly.entity_id
_entity_poly.type
_entity_poly.pdbx_seq_one_letter_code
_entity_poly.pdbx_strand_id
1 'polypeptide(L)'
;YSYEDFVRGIVAENTNSNISYVTKDKILAEFAKKALEDPYELIKWEDFRDYLIKEREKNENVFFDKKETIKFDSIKKYDDGEAIHVQCLENNKWEVGENGLNLPKNFTNKNLYDNFVTFKENQKKKDGYWSDIVDYFIDWAKKFKKKHYVLIIDEINRANLSAVLGELIYALEYRGEAVQSMYAIEGENNLILPPNLYIIGTMNTADRSVGHIDYAIRRRFAFVNILPKDLTNELGDQFESALFAKVTNLFNTNLSPEFKKEEVQLGHSYFITKNTPINIRWEYEIKPILFEYVKDGILVGEGIETTINNLINDENNAS
;
A
#
# COMPACT_ATOMS: atom_id res chain seq x y z
N TYR A 1 -17.87 12.41 -2.42
CA TYR A 1 -16.82 13.11 -1.67
C TYR A 1 -16.40 14.35 -2.44
N SER A 2 -16.25 15.48 -1.73
CA SER A 2 -15.62 16.70 -2.22
C SER A 2 -14.16 16.78 -1.74
N TYR A 3 -13.45 17.82 -2.15
CA TYR A 3 -12.12 18.13 -1.62
C TYR A 3 -12.16 18.36 -0.10
N GLU A 4 -13.19 19.08 0.37
CA GLU A 4 -13.40 19.42 1.77
C GLU A 4 -13.69 18.21 2.65
N ASP A 5 -14.23 17.14 2.07
CA ASP A 5 -14.51 15.89 2.79
C ASP A 5 -13.31 14.97 2.84
N PHE A 6 -12.41 15.07 1.86
CA PHE A 6 -11.33 14.08 1.66
C PHE A 6 -9.95 14.60 1.99
N VAL A 7 -9.65 15.85 1.65
CA VAL A 7 -8.31 16.43 1.81
C VAL A 7 -8.25 17.36 3.00
N ARG A 8 -8.95 18.49 2.93
CA ARG A 8 -8.95 19.54 3.95
C ARG A 8 -10.20 20.40 3.82
N GLY A 9 -10.87 20.69 4.92
CA GLY A 9 -12.13 21.44 4.86
C GLY A 9 -12.48 22.15 6.14
N ILE A 10 -13.49 23.04 6.05
CA ILE A 10 -14.00 23.83 7.16
C ILE A 10 -14.98 22.99 7.98
N VAL A 11 -14.79 22.97 9.29
CA VAL A 11 -15.64 22.28 10.26
C VAL A 11 -16.17 23.28 11.28
N ALA A 12 -17.47 23.18 11.60
CA ALA A 12 -18.07 23.94 12.69
C ALA A 12 -17.74 23.30 14.04
N GLU A 13 -17.18 24.04 14.96
CA GLU A 13 -16.90 23.63 16.34
C GLU A 13 -17.72 24.44 17.33
N ASN A 14 -18.31 23.76 18.31
CA ASN A 14 -18.98 24.40 19.43
C ASN A 14 -17.96 24.72 20.54
N THR A 15 -17.67 25.99 20.73
CA THR A 15 -16.81 26.47 21.81
C THR A 15 -17.65 27.31 22.78
N ASN A 16 -17.99 26.77 23.96
CA ASN A 16 -18.65 27.49 25.06
C ASN A 16 -19.81 28.44 24.64
N SER A 17 -20.81 27.91 23.92
CA SER A 17 -22.00 28.61 23.41
C SER A 17 -21.84 29.41 22.11
N ASN A 18 -20.67 29.41 21.50
CA ASN A 18 -20.44 30.01 20.17
C ASN A 18 -20.03 28.97 19.16
N ILE A 19 -20.52 29.08 17.93
CA ILE A 19 -20.07 28.27 16.79
C ILE A 19 -18.87 28.99 16.18
N SER A 20 -17.71 28.29 16.15
CA SER A 20 -16.54 28.73 15.41
C SER A 20 -16.33 27.82 14.19
N TYR A 21 -15.77 28.38 13.12
CA TYR A 21 -15.42 27.62 11.92
C TYR A 21 -13.92 27.49 11.85
N VAL A 22 -13.43 26.25 11.84
CA VAL A 22 -12.01 25.94 11.79
C VAL A 22 -11.70 25.04 10.60
N THR A 23 -10.55 25.25 9.98
CA THR A 23 -10.06 24.36 8.93
C THR A 23 -9.41 23.14 9.57
N LYS A 24 -9.74 21.93 9.08
CA LYS A 24 -9.14 20.67 9.53
C LYS A 24 -8.66 19.83 8.37
N ASP A 25 -7.58 19.11 8.60
CA ASP A 25 -7.18 18.01 7.75
C ASP A 25 -8.25 16.93 7.76
N LYS A 26 -8.38 16.23 6.64
CA LYS A 26 -9.29 15.10 6.43
C LYS A 26 -8.46 13.84 6.13
N ILE A 27 -9.15 12.77 5.78
CA ILE A 27 -8.60 11.42 5.66
C ILE A 27 -7.23 11.39 4.95
N LEU A 28 -7.11 12.00 3.77
CA LEU A 28 -5.86 11.95 2.99
C LEU A 28 -4.76 12.79 3.64
N ALA A 29 -5.07 14.01 4.07
CA ALA A 29 -4.07 14.89 4.68
C ALA A 29 -3.60 14.36 6.04
N GLU A 30 -4.53 13.87 6.90
CA GLU A 30 -4.19 13.23 8.17
C GLU A 30 -3.32 12.00 7.96
N PHE A 31 -3.67 11.16 6.97
CA PHE A 31 -2.90 9.96 6.68
C PHE A 31 -1.51 10.26 6.11
N ALA A 32 -1.41 11.29 5.26
CA ALA A 32 -0.13 11.79 4.76
C ALA A 32 0.75 12.35 5.88
N LYS A 33 0.17 13.13 6.82
CA LYS A 33 0.86 13.65 7.99
C LYS A 33 1.37 12.50 8.87
N LYS A 34 0.54 11.50 9.17
CA LYS A 34 0.95 10.32 9.92
C LYS A 34 2.11 9.56 9.24
N ALA A 35 2.08 9.43 7.91
CA ALA A 35 3.14 8.77 7.17
C ALA A 35 4.47 9.56 7.14
N LEU A 36 4.40 10.89 7.33
CA LEU A 36 5.56 11.75 7.50
C LEU A 36 6.14 11.68 8.91
N GLU A 37 5.28 11.68 9.93
CA GLU A 37 5.66 11.68 11.35
C GLU A 37 6.21 10.32 11.81
N ASP A 38 5.68 9.21 11.26
CA ASP A 38 6.06 7.84 11.61
C ASP A 38 6.51 7.04 10.37
N PRO A 39 7.63 7.43 9.74
CA PRO A 39 8.03 6.86 8.45
C PRO A 39 8.74 5.51 8.56
N TYR A 40 9.04 5.03 9.75
CA TYR A 40 9.83 3.81 9.96
C TYR A 40 9.09 2.75 10.75
N GLU A 41 9.31 1.48 10.39
CA GLU A 41 8.85 0.35 11.19
C GLU A 41 9.59 0.29 12.55
N LEU A 42 8.99 -0.43 13.50
CA LEU A 42 9.66 -0.75 14.75
C LEU A 42 10.93 -1.57 14.45
N ILE A 43 12.09 -0.96 14.67
CA ILE A 43 13.39 -1.57 14.41
C ILE A 43 13.92 -2.14 15.72
N LYS A 44 14.23 -3.43 15.71
CA LYS A 44 14.81 -4.15 16.83
C LYS A 44 16.32 -4.34 16.65
N TRP A 45 17.01 -4.61 17.75
CA TRP A 45 18.44 -4.93 17.74
C TRP A 45 18.77 -6.13 16.83
N GLU A 46 17.94 -7.16 16.90
CA GLU A 46 18.12 -8.38 16.14
C GLU A 46 18.12 -8.11 14.61
N ASP A 47 17.31 -7.17 14.14
CA ASP A 47 17.24 -6.79 12.72
C ASP A 47 18.59 -6.24 12.24
N PHE A 48 19.22 -5.37 13.04
CA PHE A 48 20.50 -4.75 12.69
C PHE A 48 21.66 -5.74 12.82
N ARG A 49 21.66 -6.52 13.89
CA ARG A 49 22.62 -7.62 14.09
C ARG A 49 22.63 -8.58 12.92
N ASP A 50 21.45 -9.09 12.54
CA ASP A 50 21.31 -10.07 11.45
C ASP A 50 21.70 -9.47 10.09
N TYR A 51 21.46 -8.18 9.90
CA TYR A 51 21.94 -7.45 8.74
C TYR A 51 23.48 -7.40 8.70
N LEU A 52 24.15 -7.01 9.80
CA LEU A 52 25.61 -6.94 9.85
C LEU A 52 26.27 -8.30 9.59
N ILE A 53 25.71 -9.37 10.14
CA ILE A 53 26.19 -10.74 9.92
C ILE A 53 26.07 -11.12 8.44
N LYS A 54 24.90 -10.90 7.82
CA LYS A 54 24.66 -11.20 6.41
C LYS A 54 25.54 -10.38 5.47
N GLU A 55 25.75 -9.09 5.77
CA GLU A 55 26.62 -8.26 4.95
C GLU A 55 28.07 -8.70 5.03
N ARG A 56 28.53 -9.14 6.21
CA ARG A 56 29.87 -9.73 6.36
C ARG A 56 30.04 -11.03 5.58
N GLU A 57 29.00 -11.87 5.52
CA GLU A 57 29.03 -13.11 4.73
C GLU A 57 29.12 -12.84 3.22
N LYS A 58 28.56 -11.74 2.74
CA LYS A 58 28.59 -11.35 1.32
C LYS A 58 29.86 -10.58 0.96
N ASN A 59 30.30 -9.70 1.87
CA ASN A 59 31.42 -8.80 1.68
C ASN A 59 32.44 -9.09 2.77
N GLU A 60 33.69 -9.31 2.40
CA GLU A 60 34.78 -9.58 3.37
C GLU A 60 34.92 -8.50 4.45
N ASN A 61 34.48 -7.27 4.16
CA ASN A 61 34.62 -6.12 5.03
C ASN A 61 33.34 -5.27 5.06
N VAL A 62 32.83 -4.99 6.25
CA VAL A 62 31.75 -4.01 6.49
C VAL A 62 32.36 -2.85 7.30
N PHE A 63 32.37 -1.66 6.73
CA PHE A 63 32.89 -0.47 7.38
C PHE A 63 31.74 0.44 7.83
N PHE A 64 31.86 0.99 9.03
CA PHE A 64 30.87 1.93 9.59
C PHE A 64 31.13 3.38 9.17
N ASP A 65 32.34 3.71 8.77
CA ASP A 65 32.75 5.04 8.38
C ASP A 65 33.18 5.13 6.90
N LYS A 66 33.08 6.32 6.32
CA LYS A 66 33.46 6.58 4.92
C LYS A 66 34.97 6.48 4.67
N LYS A 67 35.79 6.51 5.72
CA LYS A 67 37.24 6.44 5.63
C LYS A 67 37.76 4.99 5.69
N GLU A 68 36.84 4.02 5.90
CA GLU A 68 37.15 2.61 6.04
C GLU A 68 38.12 2.34 7.21
N THR A 69 37.99 3.14 8.29
CA THR A 69 38.83 3.02 9.49
C THR A 69 38.18 2.22 10.61
N ILE A 70 36.83 2.08 10.58
CA ILE A 70 36.07 1.37 11.59
C ILE A 70 35.39 0.17 10.91
N LYS A 71 35.94 -1.03 11.11
CA LYS A 71 35.47 -2.27 10.51
C LYS A 71 34.64 -3.08 11.51
N PHE A 72 33.51 -3.62 11.06
CA PHE A 72 32.79 -4.64 11.79
C PHE A 72 33.58 -5.93 11.91
N ASP A 73 33.77 -6.44 13.14
CA ASP A 73 34.47 -7.68 13.41
C ASP A 73 33.49 -8.83 13.70
N SER A 74 32.72 -8.70 14.78
CA SER A 74 31.84 -9.79 15.24
C SER A 74 30.75 -9.28 16.20
N ILE A 75 29.79 -10.15 16.49
CA ILE A 75 28.88 -9.99 17.62
C ILE A 75 29.33 -10.94 18.73
N LYS A 76 29.58 -10.42 19.91
CA LYS A 76 29.89 -11.22 21.10
C LYS A 76 28.73 -11.21 22.08
N LYS A 77 28.46 -12.38 22.68
CA LYS A 77 27.46 -12.53 23.74
C LYS A 77 28.12 -12.40 25.08
N TYR A 78 27.45 -11.67 25.97
CA TYR A 78 27.83 -11.49 27.39
C TYR A 78 26.61 -11.84 28.26
N ASP A 79 26.83 -12.01 29.56
CA ASP A 79 25.76 -12.36 30.48
C ASP A 79 24.64 -11.32 30.57
N ASP A 80 24.93 -10.08 30.18
CA ASP A 80 24.03 -8.94 30.24
C ASP A 80 23.58 -8.45 28.83
N GLY A 81 23.91 -9.18 27.75
CA GLY A 81 23.47 -8.84 26.40
C GLY A 81 24.48 -9.20 25.29
N GLU A 82 24.32 -8.54 24.17
CA GLU A 82 25.18 -8.68 22.99
C GLU A 82 25.91 -7.35 22.71
N ALA A 83 27.13 -7.43 22.19
CA ALA A 83 27.92 -6.26 21.82
C ALA A 83 28.49 -6.39 20.40
N ILE A 84 28.50 -5.26 19.67
CA ILE A 84 29.23 -5.14 18.40
C ILE A 84 30.71 -4.98 18.71
N HIS A 85 31.53 -5.89 18.17
CA HIS A 85 32.96 -5.74 18.16
C HIS A 85 33.40 -5.09 16.84
N VAL A 86 34.25 -4.08 16.94
CA VAL A 86 34.81 -3.34 15.82
C VAL A 86 36.31 -3.38 15.86
N GLN A 87 36.93 -3.37 14.70
CA GLN A 87 38.36 -3.21 14.52
C GLN A 87 38.62 -1.80 14.02
N CYS A 88 39.49 -1.07 14.69
CA CYS A 88 39.90 0.27 14.27
C CYS A 88 41.23 0.21 13.55
N LEU A 89 41.28 0.79 12.36
CA LEU A 89 42.47 0.89 11.51
C LEU A 89 43.05 2.29 11.60
N GLU A 90 43.74 2.61 12.70
CA GLU A 90 44.56 3.82 12.77
C GLU A 90 46.04 3.45 12.61
N ASN A 91 46.69 4.09 11.69
CA ASN A 91 48.16 3.96 11.43
C ASN A 91 48.64 2.51 11.18
N ASN A 92 47.83 1.70 10.44
CA ASN A 92 48.14 0.29 10.17
C ASN A 92 48.25 -0.60 11.43
N LYS A 93 47.76 -0.19 12.56
CA LYS A 93 47.63 -1.02 13.75
C LYS A 93 46.18 -1.40 13.99
N TRP A 94 45.94 -2.67 14.22
CA TRP A 94 44.66 -3.20 14.65
C TRP A 94 44.56 -3.02 16.18
N GLU A 95 43.72 -2.13 16.66
CA GLU A 95 43.33 -2.09 18.06
C GLU A 95 41.97 -2.80 18.19
N VAL A 96 41.98 -3.94 18.86
CA VAL A 96 40.74 -4.59 19.31
C VAL A 96 40.35 -3.91 20.62
N GLY A 97 39.26 -3.17 20.64
CA GLY A 97 38.72 -2.68 21.88
C GLY A 97 38.35 -3.87 22.78
N GLU A 98 38.98 -4.00 23.94
CA GLU A 98 38.72 -5.08 24.92
C GLU A 98 37.27 -5.08 25.41
N ASN A 99 36.61 -3.93 25.34
CA ASN A 99 35.21 -3.76 25.68
C ASN A 99 34.45 -3.40 24.41
N GLY A 100 33.87 -4.38 23.72
CA GLY A 100 32.99 -4.13 22.57
C GLY A 100 32.00 -3.00 22.86
N LEU A 101 31.52 -2.37 21.81
CA LEU A 101 30.49 -1.35 21.93
C LEU A 101 29.22 -2.01 22.48
N ASN A 102 29.08 -2.02 23.80
CA ASN A 102 27.87 -2.50 24.46
C ASN A 102 26.73 -1.54 24.15
N LEU A 103 25.65 -2.05 23.60
CA LEU A 103 24.43 -1.28 23.52
C LEU A 103 24.02 -0.87 24.95
N PRO A 104 23.78 0.42 25.21
CA PRO A 104 23.31 0.85 26.52
C PRO A 104 22.07 0.05 26.94
N LYS A 105 22.00 -0.42 28.18
CA LYS A 105 20.90 -1.25 28.73
C LYS A 105 19.49 -0.69 28.49
N ASN A 106 19.38 0.58 28.17
CA ASN A 106 18.12 1.29 27.89
C ASN A 106 17.58 1.08 26.47
N PHE A 107 18.30 0.38 25.60
CA PHE A 107 17.91 0.17 24.19
C PHE A 107 17.07 -1.10 23.95
N THR A 108 16.81 -1.89 24.99
CA THR A 108 16.30 -3.26 24.82
C THR A 108 14.80 -3.39 24.56
N ASN A 109 13.96 -2.35 24.77
CA ASN A 109 12.50 -2.51 24.72
C ASN A 109 11.73 -1.38 24.02
N LYS A 110 12.39 -0.46 23.33
CA LYS A 110 11.75 0.61 22.56
C LYS A 110 12.28 0.60 21.14
N ASN A 111 11.61 1.32 20.25
CA ASN A 111 12.06 1.52 18.89
C ASN A 111 13.56 1.91 18.89
N LEU A 112 14.39 1.02 18.37
CA LEU A 112 15.83 1.20 18.36
C LEU A 112 16.23 2.45 17.54
N TYR A 113 15.49 2.74 16.48
CA TYR A 113 15.70 3.93 15.67
C TYR A 113 15.56 5.22 16.49
N ASP A 114 14.48 5.37 17.22
CA ASP A 114 14.22 6.58 18.04
C ASP A 114 15.27 6.73 19.13
N ASN A 115 15.71 5.62 19.72
CA ASN A 115 16.77 5.62 20.72
C ASN A 115 18.12 6.11 20.17
N PHE A 116 18.50 5.66 18.96
CA PHE A 116 19.73 6.10 18.32
C PHE A 116 19.64 7.57 17.85
N VAL A 117 18.49 8.00 17.35
CA VAL A 117 18.26 9.42 16.99
C VAL A 117 18.36 10.30 18.24
N THR A 118 17.67 9.95 19.31
CA THR A 118 17.72 10.67 20.59
C THR A 118 19.15 10.70 21.17
N PHE A 119 19.86 9.58 21.10
CA PHE A 119 21.26 9.50 21.53
C PHE A 119 22.14 10.49 20.75
N LYS A 120 22.00 10.52 19.42
CA LYS A 120 22.73 11.44 18.54
C LYS A 120 22.45 12.92 18.84
N GLU A 121 21.17 13.26 19.07
CA GLU A 121 20.77 14.64 19.40
C GLU A 121 21.32 15.11 20.75
N ASN A 122 21.43 14.20 21.72
CA ASN A 122 21.93 14.50 23.07
C ASN A 122 23.46 14.53 23.16
N GLN A 123 24.18 14.02 22.17
CA GLN A 123 25.65 14.04 22.17
C GLN A 123 26.19 15.44 21.83
N LYS A 124 26.69 16.16 22.83
CA LYS A 124 27.37 17.47 22.69
C LYS A 124 28.81 17.38 22.15
N LYS A 125 29.40 16.19 22.10
CA LYS A 125 30.74 15.92 21.54
C LYS A 125 30.67 14.67 20.68
N LYS A 126 31.38 14.71 19.53
CA LYS A 126 31.64 13.52 18.72
C LYS A 126 32.60 12.61 19.50
N ASP A 127 32.07 11.66 20.23
CA ASP A 127 32.89 10.61 20.82
C ASP A 127 33.09 9.52 19.77
N GLY A 128 34.17 9.67 18.99
CA GLY A 128 34.83 8.66 18.18
C GLY A 128 33.88 7.68 17.42
N TYR A 129 34.15 6.43 17.57
CA TYR A 129 33.53 5.30 16.86
C TYR A 129 32.01 5.16 17.03
N TRP A 130 31.44 5.59 18.15
CA TRP A 130 30.00 5.54 18.39
C TRP A 130 29.21 6.41 17.43
N SER A 131 29.73 7.59 17.11
CA SER A 131 29.03 8.49 16.19
C SER A 131 28.90 7.86 14.80
N ASP A 132 29.97 7.22 14.32
CA ASP A 132 29.98 6.62 12.99
C ASP A 132 29.09 5.38 12.91
N ILE A 133 29.07 4.56 13.96
CA ILE A 133 28.16 3.39 14.03
C ILE A 133 26.71 3.82 14.13
N VAL A 134 26.40 4.86 14.91
CA VAL A 134 25.05 5.42 15.01
C VAL A 134 24.60 6.00 13.66
N ASP A 135 25.47 6.72 12.95
CA ASP A 135 25.17 7.28 11.64
C ASP A 135 24.94 6.17 10.61
N TYR A 136 25.77 5.13 10.62
CA TYR A 136 25.59 3.96 9.78
C TYR A 136 24.27 3.24 10.05
N PHE A 137 23.93 3.04 11.34
CA PHE A 137 22.65 2.44 11.75
C PHE A 137 21.47 3.27 11.26
N ILE A 138 21.49 4.59 11.45
CA ILE A 138 20.40 5.48 11.02
C ILE A 138 20.23 5.41 9.49
N ASP A 139 21.32 5.43 8.74
CA ASP A 139 21.30 5.36 7.28
C ASP A 139 20.82 3.99 6.78
N TRP A 140 21.21 2.91 7.47
CA TRP A 140 20.69 1.58 7.19
C TRP A 140 19.17 1.50 7.48
N ALA A 141 18.75 1.96 8.65
CA ALA A 141 17.35 1.95 9.07
C ALA A 141 16.44 2.69 8.09
N LYS A 142 16.88 3.86 7.61
CA LYS A 142 16.17 4.63 6.59
C LYS A 142 15.97 3.89 5.27
N LYS A 143 16.92 3.03 4.90
CA LYS A 143 16.85 2.26 3.65
C LYS A 143 16.00 0.99 3.74
N PHE A 144 16.10 0.29 4.87
CA PHE A 144 15.63 -1.10 4.99
C PHE A 144 14.36 -1.28 5.81
N LYS A 145 14.02 -0.33 6.67
CA LYS A 145 12.87 -0.45 7.58
C LYS A 145 11.86 0.69 7.42
N LYS A 146 11.74 1.19 6.19
CA LYS A 146 10.75 2.22 5.88
C LYS A 146 9.35 1.64 5.95
N LYS A 147 8.50 2.24 6.77
CA LYS A 147 7.09 1.87 6.92
C LYS A 147 6.30 2.32 5.70
N HIS A 148 5.52 1.41 5.15
CA HIS A 148 4.63 1.68 4.03
C HIS A 148 3.22 1.94 4.54
N TYR A 149 2.65 3.05 4.12
CA TYR A 149 1.26 3.42 4.36
C TYR A 149 0.47 3.18 3.08
N VAL A 150 -0.66 2.52 3.20
CA VAL A 150 -1.52 2.20 2.05
C VAL A 150 -2.91 2.76 2.30
N LEU A 151 -3.33 3.71 1.48
CA LEU A 151 -4.69 4.22 1.44
C LEU A 151 -5.45 3.49 0.34
N ILE A 152 -6.51 2.78 0.72
CA ILE A 152 -7.37 2.08 -0.23
C ILE A 152 -8.63 2.92 -0.43
N ILE A 153 -8.92 3.25 -1.69
CA ILE A 153 -10.11 4.01 -2.10
C ILE A 153 -10.95 3.09 -2.98
N ASP A 154 -12.06 2.63 -2.44
CA ASP A 154 -12.98 1.78 -3.19
C ASP A 154 -13.84 2.62 -4.12
N GLU A 155 -14.06 2.13 -5.36
CA GLU A 155 -14.83 2.80 -6.40
C GLU A 155 -14.37 4.26 -6.67
N ILE A 156 -13.08 4.44 -6.83
CA ILE A 156 -12.44 5.76 -6.97
C ILE A 156 -13.02 6.61 -8.10
N ASN A 157 -13.57 5.98 -9.14
CA ASN A 157 -14.18 6.65 -10.29
C ASN A 157 -15.61 7.16 -10.06
N ARG A 158 -16.25 6.85 -8.91
CA ARG A 158 -17.57 7.43 -8.56
C ARG A 158 -17.51 8.89 -8.15
N ALA A 159 -16.34 9.44 -7.90
CA ALA A 159 -16.14 10.86 -7.65
C ALA A 159 -15.42 11.53 -8.82
N ASN A 160 -15.64 12.84 -8.97
CA ASN A 160 -14.80 13.64 -9.86
C ASN A 160 -13.42 13.80 -9.22
N LEU A 161 -12.49 12.91 -9.55
CA LEU A 161 -11.15 12.85 -8.93
C LEU A 161 -10.37 14.14 -9.07
N SER A 162 -10.50 14.84 -10.20
CA SER A 162 -9.81 16.11 -10.40
C SER A 162 -10.31 17.19 -9.44
N ALA A 163 -11.62 17.22 -9.16
CA ALA A 163 -12.17 18.12 -8.17
C ALA A 163 -11.86 17.70 -6.72
N VAL A 164 -11.85 16.38 -6.44
CA VAL A 164 -11.59 15.85 -5.08
C VAL A 164 -10.12 15.96 -4.69
N LEU A 165 -9.20 15.74 -5.62
CA LEU A 165 -7.76 15.78 -5.36
C LEU A 165 -7.19 17.20 -5.51
N GLY A 166 -7.79 18.05 -6.37
CA GLY A 166 -7.32 19.40 -6.58
C GLY A 166 -5.82 19.49 -6.87
N GLU A 167 -5.11 20.30 -6.11
CA GLU A 167 -3.65 20.50 -6.19
C GLU A 167 -2.84 19.24 -5.86
N LEU A 168 -3.42 18.26 -5.16
CA LEU A 168 -2.76 17.00 -4.86
C LEU A 168 -2.46 16.15 -6.11
N ILE A 169 -3.12 16.44 -7.24
CA ILE A 169 -2.76 15.83 -8.52
C ILE A 169 -1.27 16.08 -8.84
N TYR A 170 -0.78 17.28 -8.52
CA TYR A 170 0.65 17.60 -8.64
C TYR A 170 1.49 16.84 -7.62
N ALA A 171 1.05 16.79 -6.36
CA ALA A 171 1.76 16.06 -5.30
C ALA A 171 1.86 14.54 -5.54
N LEU A 172 0.94 13.95 -6.32
CA LEU A 172 1.04 12.56 -6.75
C LEU A 172 2.26 12.30 -7.65
N GLU A 173 2.66 13.27 -8.45
CA GLU A 173 3.82 13.19 -9.34
C GLU A 173 5.13 13.55 -8.60
N TYR A 174 5.08 14.56 -7.74
CA TYR A 174 6.23 15.10 -7.01
C TYR A 174 6.17 14.72 -5.53
N ARG A 175 6.32 13.43 -5.25
CA ARG A 175 6.24 12.89 -3.88
C ARG A 175 7.32 13.44 -2.98
N GLY A 176 6.93 13.91 -1.80
CA GLY A 176 7.82 14.51 -0.82
C GLY A 176 8.01 16.02 -0.98
N GLU A 177 7.50 16.63 -2.07
CA GLU A 177 7.49 18.07 -2.24
C GLU A 177 6.22 18.69 -1.65
N ALA A 178 6.34 19.91 -1.14
CA ALA A 178 5.21 20.66 -0.59
C ALA A 178 4.37 21.26 -1.71
N VAL A 179 3.06 21.07 -1.64
CA VAL A 179 2.07 21.75 -2.49
C VAL A 179 1.22 22.65 -1.64
N GLN A 180 0.74 23.76 -2.20
CA GLN A 180 -0.13 24.69 -1.51
C GLN A 180 -1.58 24.21 -1.60
N SER A 181 -2.18 23.93 -0.45
CA SER A 181 -3.60 23.61 -0.31
C SER A 181 -4.47 24.86 -0.44
N MET A 182 -5.69 24.69 -0.94
CA MET A 182 -6.69 25.77 -0.99
C MET A 182 -7.05 26.31 0.40
N TYR A 183 -6.92 25.49 1.43
CA TYR A 183 -7.23 25.86 2.82
C TYR A 183 -5.97 25.87 3.68
N ALA A 184 -5.82 26.94 4.49
CA ALA A 184 -4.75 27.03 5.48
C ALA A 184 -5.21 26.54 6.86
N ILE A 185 -4.31 25.88 7.59
CA ILE A 185 -4.46 25.52 9.01
C ILE A 185 -3.42 26.32 9.77
N GLU A 186 -3.84 27.15 10.74
CA GLU A 186 -2.96 28.00 11.54
C GLU A 186 -2.01 28.90 10.70
N GLY A 187 -2.49 29.31 9.52
CA GLY A 187 -1.69 30.11 8.59
C GLY A 187 -0.80 29.30 7.63
N GLU A 188 -0.64 28.00 7.83
CA GLU A 188 0.12 27.09 6.97
C GLU A 188 -0.80 26.38 5.98
N ASN A 189 -0.51 26.53 4.69
CA ASN A 189 -1.27 25.87 3.63
C ASN A 189 -0.50 24.76 2.91
N ASN A 190 0.70 24.44 3.35
CA ASN A 190 1.50 23.37 2.77
C ASN A 190 0.92 21.98 3.08
N LEU A 191 0.94 21.11 2.05
CA LEU A 191 0.60 19.71 2.15
C LEU A 191 1.63 18.88 1.40
N ILE A 192 2.08 17.78 2.00
CA ILE A 192 3.09 16.88 1.43
C ILE A 192 2.52 15.49 1.34
N LEU A 193 2.56 14.87 0.16
CA LEU A 193 2.32 13.45 0.00
C LEU A 193 3.66 12.70 0.06
N PRO A 194 3.97 11.99 1.15
CA PRO A 194 5.27 11.37 1.33
C PRO A 194 5.46 10.16 0.41
N PRO A 195 6.73 9.83 0.05
CA PRO A 195 7.04 8.70 -0.85
C PRO A 195 6.61 7.33 -0.30
N ASN A 196 6.47 7.18 1.01
CA ASN A 196 6.05 5.94 1.68
C ASN A 196 4.52 5.79 1.80
N LEU A 197 3.74 6.73 1.27
CA LEU A 197 2.29 6.64 1.18
C LEU A 197 1.89 6.13 -0.22
N TYR A 198 1.25 4.99 -0.28
CA TYR A 198 0.70 4.38 -1.49
C TYR A 198 -0.81 4.57 -1.53
N ILE A 199 -1.34 4.81 -2.72
CA ILE A 199 -2.79 4.92 -2.94
C ILE A 199 -3.19 3.81 -3.91
N ILE A 200 -4.12 2.97 -3.50
CA ILE A 200 -4.72 1.91 -4.31
C ILE A 200 -6.19 2.26 -4.51
N GLY A 201 -6.60 2.47 -5.75
CA GLY A 201 -8.00 2.69 -6.10
C GLY A 201 -8.58 1.47 -6.77
N THR A 202 -9.78 1.04 -6.38
CA THR A 202 -10.58 0.10 -7.16
C THR A 202 -11.56 0.86 -8.04
N MET A 203 -11.91 0.32 -9.19
CA MET A 203 -12.95 0.88 -10.04
C MET A 203 -13.64 -0.20 -10.83
N ASN A 204 -14.94 0.01 -11.09
CA ASN A 204 -15.69 -0.81 -12.03
C ASN A 204 -15.79 -0.04 -13.35
N THR A 205 -15.22 -0.61 -14.41
CA THR A 205 -15.23 -0.02 -15.75
C THR A 205 -16.50 -0.36 -16.54
N ALA A 206 -17.28 -1.34 -16.08
CA ALA A 206 -18.55 -1.71 -16.70
C ALA A 206 -19.68 -0.69 -16.42
N ASP A 207 -19.58 0.05 -15.33
CA ASP A 207 -20.58 1.04 -14.94
C ASP A 207 -20.41 2.34 -15.75
N ARG A 208 -21.23 2.50 -16.79
CA ARG A 208 -21.24 3.69 -17.67
C ARG A 208 -21.80 4.93 -16.99
N SER A 209 -22.49 4.80 -15.85
CA SER A 209 -23.01 5.93 -15.07
C SER A 209 -21.91 6.69 -14.32
N VAL A 210 -20.72 6.09 -14.25
CA VAL A 210 -19.58 6.63 -13.54
C VAL A 210 -18.64 7.40 -14.46
N GLY A 211 -18.12 8.53 -13.96
CA GLY A 211 -17.27 9.43 -14.75
C GLY A 211 -15.98 8.77 -15.24
N HIS A 212 -15.55 9.18 -16.44
CA HIS A 212 -14.25 8.78 -16.97
C HIS A 212 -13.13 9.42 -16.15
N ILE A 213 -12.11 8.64 -15.81
CA ILE A 213 -10.87 9.17 -15.23
C ILE A 213 -10.16 9.99 -16.31
N ASP A 214 -9.91 11.27 -16.03
CA ASP A 214 -9.23 12.16 -16.95
C ASP A 214 -7.75 11.78 -17.19
N TYR A 215 -7.16 12.33 -18.23
CA TYR A 215 -5.79 12.03 -18.62
C TYR A 215 -4.75 12.50 -17.58
N ALA A 216 -5.06 13.55 -16.80
CA ALA A 216 -4.15 14.06 -15.78
C ALA A 216 -4.01 13.06 -14.63
N ILE A 217 -5.11 12.47 -14.19
CA ILE A 217 -5.12 11.39 -13.19
C ILE A 217 -4.53 10.12 -13.78
N ARG A 218 -4.94 9.75 -15.01
CA ARG A 218 -4.52 8.50 -15.64
C ARG A 218 -3.01 8.36 -15.77
N ARG A 219 -2.28 9.44 -15.98
CA ARG A 219 -0.81 9.44 -16.07
C ARG A 219 -0.10 9.24 -14.73
N ARG A 220 -0.80 9.41 -13.61
CA ARG A 220 -0.24 9.35 -12.25
C ARG A 220 -0.52 8.03 -11.53
N PHE A 221 -1.32 7.17 -12.14
CA PHE A 221 -1.63 5.85 -11.61
C PHE A 221 -1.20 4.74 -12.57
N ALA A 222 -0.70 3.65 -12.03
CA ALA A 222 -0.54 2.40 -12.75
C ALA A 222 -1.90 1.69 -12.79
N PHE A 223 -2.37 1.35 -13.99
CA PHE A 223 -3.63 0.63 -14.17
C PHE A 223 -3.36 -0.86 -14.32
N VAL A 224 -4.01 -1.65 -13.46
CA VAL A 224 -3.92 -3.11 -13.46
C VAL A 224 -5.32 -3.66 -13.70
N ASN A 225 -5.52 -4.36 -14.82
CA ASN A 225 -6.78 -5.02 -15.12
C ASN A 225 -6.87 -6.34 -14.34
N ILE A 226 -7.95 -6.50 -13.56
CA ILE A 226 -8.30 -7.75 -12.90
C ILE A 226 -9.36 -8.43 -13.76
N LEU A 227 -8.90 -9.28 -14.67
CA LEU A 227 -9.79 -9.98 -15.60
C LEU A 227 -10.40 -11.22 -14.92
N PRO A 228 -11.64 -11.60 -15.34
CA PRO A 228 -12.24 -12.87 -14.93
C PRO A 228 -11.35 -14.04 -15.35
N LYS A 229 -11.07 -14.97 -14.41
CA LYS A 229 -10.32 -16.19 -14.66
C LYS A 229 -10.93 -17.37 -13.92
N ASP A 230 -10.69 -18.57 -14.42
CA ASP A 230 -11.01 -19.80 -13.70
C ASP A 230 -10.12 -19.92 -12.45
N LEU A 231 -10.72 -20.13 -11.31
CA LEU A 231 -10.05 -20.25 -10.01
C LEU A 231 -10.03 -21.68 -9.46
N THR A 232 -10.29 -22.68 -10.30
CA THR A 232 -10.32 -24.09 -9.87
C THR A 232 -9.01 -24.51 -9.21
N ASN A 233 -7.87 -24.06 -9.73
CA ASN A 233 -6.57 -24.39 -9.15
C ASN A 233 -6.35 -23.78 -7.76
N GLU A 234 -6.95 -22.64 -7.47
CA GLU A 234 -6.79 -21.92 -6.20
C GLU A 234 -7.85 -22.31 -5.18
N LEU A 235 -9.08 -22.63 -5.62
CA LEU A 235 -10.26 -22.80 -4.76
C LEU A 235 -10.86 -24.21 -4.81
N GLY A 236 -10.45 -25.05 -5.77
CA GLY A 236 -11.00 -26.41 -5.95
C GLY A 236 -12.53 -26.40 -6.06
N ASP A 237 -13.20 -27.26 -5.27
CA ASP A 237 -14.66 -27.42 -5.26
C ASP A 237 -15.44 -26.17 -4.78
N GLN A 238 -14.74 -25.13 -4.32
CA GLN A 238 -15.38 -23.86 -3.93
C GLN A 238 -15.54 -22.91 -5.12
N PHE A 239 -15.18 -23.32 -6.33
CA PHE A 239 -15.35 -22.56 -7.57
C PHE A 239 -16.15 -23.34 -8.60
N GLU A 240 -17.22 -22.76 -9.11
CA GLU A 240 -18.10 -23.39 -10.09
C GLU A 240 -17.57 -23.17 -11.51
N SER A 241 -16.57 -23.96 -11.90
CA SER A 241 -15.85 -23.84 -13.16
C SER A 241 -16.73 -24.12 -14.37
N ALA A 242 -17.64 -25.10 -14.29
CA ALA A 242 -18.53 -25.47 -15.38
C ALA A 242 -19.46 -24.31 -15.77
N LEU A 243 -20.10 -23.67 -14.78
CA LEU A 243 -20.95 -22.51 -15.03
C LEU A 243 -20.14 -21.29 -15.48
N PHE A 244 -18.95 -21.07 -14.88
CA PHE A 244 -18.05 -20.01 -15.32
C PHE A 244 -17.66 -20.14 -16.78
N ALA A 245 -17.35 -21.35 -17.25
CA ALA A 245 -17.02 -21.64 -18.64
C ALA A 245 -18.23 -21.39 -19.57
N LYS A 246 -19.43 -21.84 -19.21
CA LYS A 246 -20.67 -21.61 -19.96
C LYS A 246 -20.98 -20.12 -20.10
N VAL A 247 -20.89 -19.36 -19.00
CA VAL A 247 -21.10 -17.89 -19.02
C VAL A 247 -20.02 -17.21 -19.82
N THR A 248 -18.75 -17.61 -19.68
CA THR A 248 -17.64 -17.07 -20.49
C THR A 248 -17.89 -17.29 -21.99
N ASN A 249 -18.39 -18.46 -22.37
CA ASN A 249 -18.73 -18.76 -23.77
C ASN A 249 -19.89 -17.91 -24.28
N LEU A 250 -20.91 -17.63 -23.45
CA LEU A 250 -21.99 -16.72 -23.78
C LEU A 250 -21.46 -15.34 -24.20
N PHE A 251 -20.47 -14.79 -23.44
CA PHE A 251 -19.81 -13.54 -23.82
C PHE A 251 -18.96 -13.66 -25.08
N ASN A 252 -18.41 -14.83 -25.40
CA ASN A 252 -17.65 -15.03 -26.63
C ASN A 252 -18.53 -15.05 -27.87
N THR A 253 -19.76 -15.54 -27.76
CA THR A 253 -20.65 -15.78 -28.88
C THR A 253 -21.71 -14.70 -29.08
N ASN A 254 -22.11 -14.03 -28.01
CA ASN A 254 -23.29 -13.15 -27.99
C ASN A 254 -22.98 -11.70 -27.58
N LEU A 255 -21.70 -11.34 -27.39
CA LEU A 255 -21.34 -9.97 -27.09
C LEU A 255 -21.56 -9.04 -28.26
N SER A 256 -22.25 -7.93 -28.02
CA SER A 256 -22.40 -6.86 -29.01
C SER A 256 -21.05 -6.25 -29.39
N PRO A 257 -20.78 -5.94 -30.66
CA PRO A 257 -19.52 -5.33 -31.11
C PRO A 257 -19.21 -3.96 -30.50
N GLU A 258 -20.19 -3.32 -29.89
CA GLU A 258 -20.04 -2.01 -29.21
C GLU A 258 -19.31 -2.11 -27.89
N PHE A 259 -19.13 -3.32 -27.35
CA PHE A 259 -18.55 -3.57 -26.01
C PHE A 259 -17.30 -4.41 -26.11
N LYS A 260 -16.38 -4.17 -25.17
CA LYS A 260 -15.21 -5.02 -24.98
C LYS A 260 -15.51 -6.04 -23.88
N LYS A 261 -15.18 -7.28 -24.16
CA LYS A 261 -15.41 -8.39 -23.25
C LYS A 261 -14.80 -8.14 -21.87
N GLU A 262 -13.57 -7.61 -21.83
CA GLU A 262 -12.83 -7.31 -20.61
C GLU A 262 -13.53 -6.28 -19.71
N GLU A 263 -14.41 -5.46 -20.27
CA GLU A 263 -15.12 -4.40 -19.55
C GLU A 263 -16.46 -4.87 -18.99
N VAL A 264 -17.08 -5.92 -19.56
CA VAL A 264 -18.47 -6.31 -19.24
C VAL A 264 -18.62 -7.75 -18.76
N GLN A 265 -17.66 -8.63 -19.00
CA GLN A 265 -17.75 -10.02 -18.57
C GLN A 265 -17.90 -10.12 -17.04
N LEU A 266 -18.78 -11.00 -16.57
CA LEU A 266 -18.97 -11.25 -15.13
C LEU A 266 -17.67 -11.71 -14.47
N GLY A 267 -17.35 -11.11 -13.32
CA GLY A 267 -16.19 -11.44 -12.54
C GLY A 267 -16.24 -12.86 -11.96
N HIS A 268 -15.09 -13.47 -11.76
CA HIS A 268 -14.98 -14.81 -11.17
C HIS A 268 -15.56 -14.93 -9.76
N SER A 269 -15.72 -13.82 -9.02
CA SER A 269 -16.31 -13.80 -7.67
C SER A 269 -17.75 -14.30 -7.62
N TYR A 270 -18.53 -14.16 -8.69
CA TYR A 270 -19.90 -14.68 -8.79
C TYR A 270 -19.98 -16.21 -8.77
N PHE A 271 -18.88 -16.87 -9.11
CA PHE A 271 -18.79 -18.33 -9.21
C PHE A 271 -18.12 -18.99 -7.99
N ILE A 272 -17.80 -18.20 -6.94
CA ILE A 272 -17.24 -18.72 -5.68
C ILE A 272 -18.37 -19.17 -4.77
N THR A 273 -18.38 -20.46 -4.40
CA THR A 273 -19.47 -21.11 -3.64
C THR A 273 -19.19 -21.25 -2.15
N LYS A 274 -18.06 -20.72 -1.66
CA LYS A 274 -17.62 -20.86 -0.27
C LYS A 274 -18.67 -20.51 0.78
N ASN A 275 -19.43 -19.44 0.57
CA ASN A 275 -20.40 -18.91 1.54
C ASN A 275 -21.84 -18.96 1.02
N THR A 276 -22.04 -19.13 -0.28
CA THR A 276 -23.36 -19.08 -0.91
C THR A 276 -23.39 -20.14 -2.02
N PRO A 277 -24.34 -21.07 -1.97
CA PRO A 277 -24.51 -22.09 -3.01
C PRO A 277 -24.74 -21.48 -4.40
N ILE A 278 -24.28 -22.15 -5.44
CA ILE A 278 -24.33 -21.61 -6.80
C ILE A 278 -25.77 -21.41 -7.31
N ASN A 279 -26.72 -22.26 -6.93
CA ASN A 279 -28.12 -22.09 -7.30
C ASN A 279 -28.71 -20.78 -6.76
N ILE A 280 -28.33 -20.35 -5.55
CA ILE A 280 -28.74 -19.07 -4.98
C ILE A 280 -28.08 -17.92 -5.73
N ARG A 281 -26.76 -18.01 -5.98
CA ARG A 281 -26.05 -16.98 -6.77
C ARG A 281 -26.59 -16.86 -8.19
N TRP A 282 -26.93 -18.00 -8.79
CA TRP A 282 -27.53 -18.01 -10.12
C TRP A 282 -28.84 -17.24 -10.15
N GLU A 283 -29.78 -17.59 -9.26
CA GLU A 283 -31.11 -17.03 -9.29
C GLU A 283 -31.16 -15.53 -8.92
N TYR A 284 -30.31 -15.12 -7.95
CA TYR A 284 -30.40 -13.77 -7.38
C TYR A 284 -29.27 -12.83 -7.80
N GLU A 285 -28.18 -13.34 -8.35
CA GLU A 285 -27.03 -12.51 -8.75
C GLU A 285 -26.73 -12.65 -10.25
N ILE A 286 -26.38 -13.85 -10.75
CA ILE A 286 -25.86 -14.05 -12.12
C ILE A 286 -26.93 -13.85 -13.16
N LYS A 287 -28.04 -14.58 -13.03
CA LYS A 287 -29.14 -14.55 -14.01
C LYS A 287 -29.76 -13.16 -14.18
N PRO A 288 -30.10 -12.43 -13.10
CA PRO A 288 -30.59 -11.06 -13.23
C PRO A 288 -29.65 -10.12 -13.98
N ILE A 289 -28.34 -10.18 -13.71
CA ILE A 289 -27.35 -9.35 -14.42
C ILE A 289 -27.28 -9.71 -15.90
N LEU A 290 -27.32 -11.00 -16.25
CA LEU A 290 -27.31 -11.42 -17.67
C LEU A 290 -28.55 -10.92 -18.41
N PHE A 291 -29.74 -10.94 -17.76
CA PHE A 291 -30.95 -10.38 -18.34
C PHE A 291 -30.90 -8.85 -18.48
N GLU A 292 -30.32 -8.15 -17.52
CA GLU A 292 -30.06 -6.73 -17.63
C GLU A 292 -29.14 -6.43 -18.81
N TYR A 293 -28.09 -7.22 -19.00
CA TYR A 293 -27.18 -7.09 -20.13
C TYR A 293 -27.86 -7.35 -21.51
N VAL A 294 -28.86 -8.23 -21.55
CA VAL A 294 -29.70 -8.40 -22.75
C VAL A 294 -30.53 -7.13 -23.00
N LYS A 295 -31.18 -6.61 -21.96
CA LYS A 295 -31.98 -5.38 -22.03
C LYS A 295 -31.17 -4.16 -22.46
N ASP A 296 -29.93 -4.06 -21.98
CA ASP A 296 -29.01 -2.96 -22.29
C ASP A 296 -28.29 -3.15 -23.64
N GLY A 297 -28.57 -4.25 -24.37
CA GLY A 297 -27.94 -4.55 -25.65
C GLY A 297 -26.45 -4.91 -25.58
N ILE A 298 -25.97 -5.30 -24.38
CA ILE A 298 -24.62 -5.81 -24.19
C ILE A 298 -24.51 -7.24 -24.72
N LEU A 299 -25.49 -8.08 -24.37
CA LEU A 299 -25.65 -9.43 -24.91
C LEU A 299 -26.75 -9.43 -25.94
N VAL A 300 -26.45 -9.92 -27.14
CA VAL A 300 -27.36 -9.92 -28.30
C VAL A 300 -27.42 -11.30 -28.93
N GLY A 301 -28.55 -11.63 -29.57
CA GLY A 301 -28.74 -12.87 -30.31
C GLY A 301 -30.18 -13.36 -30.31
N GLU A 302 -30.57 -14.11 -31.32
CA GLU A 302 -31.88 -14.73 -31.37
C GLU A 302 -31.98 -15.82 -30.28
N GLY A 303 -33.03 -15.76 -29.47
CA GLY A 303 -33.24 -16.73 -28.38
C GLY A 303 -32.28 -16.64 -27.22
N ILE A 304 -31.55 -15.52 -27.03
CA ILE A 304 -30.53 -15.33 -25.98
C ILE A 304 -31.08 -15.56 -24.57
N GLU A 305 -32.32 -15.12 -24.29
CA GLU A 305 -32.98 -15.33 -22.98
C GLU A 305 -33.21 -16.83 -22.70
N THR A 306 -33.58 -17.59 -23.72
CA THR A 306 -33.74 -19.06 -23.61
C THR A 306 -32.38 -19.70 -23.35
N THR A 307 -31.33 -19.25 -24.05
CA THR A 307 -29.97 -19.73 -23.83
C THR A 307 -29.53 -19.48 -22.39
N ILE A 308 -29.75 -18.28 -21.85
CA ILE A 308 -29.43 -17.95 -20.45
C ILE A 308 -30.19 -18.86 -19.48
N ASN A 309 -31.50 -19.05 -19.66
CA ASN A 309 -32.29 -19.90 -18.79
C ASN A 309 -31.81 -21.37 -18.74
N ASN A 310 -31.21 -21.85 -19.80
CA ASN A 310 -30.74 -23.24 -19.93
C ASN A 310 -29.30 -23.44 -19.43
N LEU A 311 -28.53 -22.41 -19.08
CA LEU A 311 -27.14 -22.54 -18.64
C LEU A 311 -26.96 -23.47 -17.40
N ILE A 312 -27.94 -23.53 -16.54
CA ILE A 312 -27.92 -24.42 -15.34
C ILE A 312 -28.64 -25.77 -15.56
N ASN A 313 -29.59 -25.84 -16.52
CA ASN A 313 -30.46 -27.01 -16.66
C ASN A 313 -29.81 -28.22 -17.37
N ASP A 314 -28.62 -28.09 -17.96
CA ASP A 314 -27.96 -29.17 -18.70
C ASP A 314 -27.41 -30.31 -17.80
N GLU A 315 -27.33 -30.14 -16.48
CA GLU A 315 -26.83 -31.17 -15.58
C GLU A 315 -27.88 -32.22 -15.16
N ASN A 316 -29.17 -31.94 -15.36
CA ASN A 316 -30.27 -32.90 -15.01
C ASN A 316 -30.60 -33.90 -16.14
N ASN A 317 -29.96 -33.80 -17.32
CA ASN A 317 -30.21 -34.70 -18.44
C ASN A 317 -29.10 -35.71 -18.74
N ALA A 318 -28.09 -35.83 -17.85
CA ALA A 318 -26.97 -36.77 -17.99
C ALA A 318 -26.92 -37.80 -16.85
N SER A 319 -28.09 -38.30 -16.42
CA SER A 319 -28.20 -39.46 -15.51
C SER A 319 -28.98 -40.60 -16.14
#